data_ddbeb05685ddc83cb82c2ecb9c7c5501
#
_entry.id   ddbeb05685ddc83cb82c2ecb9c7c5501
#
_cell.length_a   1.000
_cell.length_b   1.000
_cell.length_c   1.000
_cell.angle_alpha   90.00
_cell.angle_beta   90.00
_cell.angle_gamma   90.00
#
_symmetry.space_group_name_H-M   'P 1'
#
loop_
_entity.id
_entity.type
_entity.pdbx_description
1 polymer ?
#
loop_
_entity_poly.entity_id
_entity_poly.type
_entity_poly.pdbx_seq_one_letter_code
_entity_poly.pdbx_strand_id
1 'polypeptide(L)'
;MAHLVPKKFKVVVMDIHVVDHPLAASRLTLMRDARSDNSAFRAALKDLGAMLVYEASRDLAVENFDCATPVSTAQGTRLQDPPIIVPIIRAGLGMVDPALSMIPDAQVGFIGMARNEETHEPVPYLEALPEDLTGRTVFVVDPMLATGGSLLHALRLLADRGATDITAICMVSAQPGVDALAESGLPVRLVTAAIDPSLNEEAYIVPGLGLSLIHI
;
A
#
# COMPACT_ATOMS: atom_id res chain seq x y z
N MET A 1 28.49 -31.42 -25.60
CA MET A 1 28.36 -29.95 -25.58
C MET A 1 26.86 -29.62 -25.43
N ALA A 2 26.45 -29.32 -24.20
CA ALA A 2 25.06 -28.94 -23.94
C ALA A 2 24.91 -27.43 -24.16
N HIS A 3 24.08 -27.03 -25.13
CA HIS A 3 23.74 -25.64 -25.33
C HIS A 3 22.88 -25.13 -24.16
N LEU A 4 23.48 -24.28 -23.30
CA LEU A 4 22.72 -23.44 -22.38
C LEU A 4 21.92 -22.43 -23.20
N VAL A 5 20.60 -22.65 -23.26
CA VAL A 5 19.66 -21.63 -23.74
C VAL A 5 19.55 -20.55 -22.65
N PRO A 6 19.85 -19.28 -22.91
CA PRO A 6 19.70 -18.22 -21.92
C PRO A 6 18.22 -18.10 -21.57
N LYS A 7 17.87 -18.25 -20.29
CA LYS A 7 16.54 -17.90 -19.76
C LYS A 7 16.29 -16.42 -20.08
N LYS A 8 15.37 -16.14 -20.98
CA LYS A 8 14.86 -14.77 -21.19
C LYS A 8 14.24 -14.33 -19.85
N PHE A 9 14.89 -13.44 -19.16
CA PHE A 9 14.29 -12.71 -18.04
C PHE A 9 13.11 -11.91 -18.63
N LYS A 10 11.90 -12.27 -18.26
CA LYS A 10 10.73 -11.42 -18.50
C LYS A 10 10.92 -10.18 -17.63
N VAL A 11 11.17 -9.03 -18.22
CA VAL A 11 11.13 -7.76 -17.50
C VAL A 11 9.67 -7.62 -17.04
N VAL A 12 9.43 -7.84 -15.76
CA VAL A 12 8.14 -7.55 -15.14
C VAL A 12 8.12 -6.03 -14.98
N VAL A 13 7.39 -5.35 -15.86
CA VAL A 13 7.14 -3.92 -15.69
C VAL A 13 6.20 -3.80 -14.49
N MET A 14 6.65 -3.14 -13.42
CA MET A 14 5.82 -2.87 -12.26
C MET A 14 4.63 -1.99 -12.66
N ASP A 15 3.42 -2.38 -12.26
CA ASP A 15 2.23 -1.57 -12.46
C ASP A 15 2.19 -0.44 -11.42
N ILE A 16 2.18 0.81 -11.90
CA ILE A 16 2.12 2.01 -11.05
C ILE A 16 0.88 2.81 -11.41
N HIS A 17 -0.01 2.95 -10.45
CA HIS A 17 -1.22 3.77 -10.58
C HIS A 17 -1.12 5.01 -9.70
N VAL A 18 -0.90 6.16 -10.31
CA VAL A 18 -1.00 7.46 -9.63
C VAL A 18 -2.44 7.94 -9.74
N VAL A 19 -3.11 8.15 -8.61
CA VAL A 19 -4.52 8.52 -8.56
C VAL A 19 -4.68 10.00 -8.92
N ASP A 20 -5.06 10.27 -10.17
CA ASP A 20 -5.34 11.61 -10.68
C ASP A 20 -6.82 11.96 -10.43
N HIS A 21 -7.12 12.43 -9.22
CA HIS A 21 -8.47 12.82 -8.83
C HIS A 21 -8.45 14.13 -8.01
N PRO A 22 -9.30 15.14 -8.32
CA PRO A 22 -9.30 16.44 -7.63
C PRO A 22 -9.46 16.35 -6.10
N LEU A 23 -10.26 15.42 -5.61
CA LEU A 23 -10.42 15.21 -4.17
C LEU A 23 -9.16 14.63 -3.54
N ALA A 24 -8.50 13.66 -4.19
CA ALA A 24 -7.24 13.12 -3.71
C ALA A 24 -6.16 14.21 -3.65
N ALA A 25 -6.03 15.01 -4.71
CA ALA A 25 -5.11 16.15 -4.77
C ALA A 25 -5.39 17.18 -3.65
N SER A 26 -6.67 17.47 -3.39
CA SER A 26 -7.08 18.39 -2.31
C SER A 26 -6.71 17.85 -0.93
N ARG A 27 -6.91 16.55 -0.64
CA ARG A 27 -6.53 15.92 0.62
C ARG A 27 -5.02 15.86 0.79
N LEU A 28 -4.30 15.52 -0.28
CA LEU A 28 -2.85 15.54 -0.28
C LEU A 28 -2.29 16.94 0.00
N THR A 29 -2.91 17.99 -0.55
CA THR A 29 -2.52 19.39 -0.28
C THR A 29 -2.64 19.72 1.21
N LEU A 30 -3.73 19.31 1.88
CA LEU A 30 -3.89 19.50 3.31
C LEU A 30 -2.81 18.76 4.12
N MET A 31 -2.43 17.56 3.69
CA MET A 31 -1.36 16.78 4.34
C MET A 31 0.03 17.38 4.14
N ARG A 32 0.25 18.12 3.05
CA ARG A 32 1.51 18.80 2.76
C ARG A 32 1.63 20.18 3.43
N ASP A 33 0.51 20.82 3.77
CA ASP A 33 0.52 22.16 4.32
C ASP A 33 1.05 22.16 5.76
N ALA A 34 2.18 22.83 5.97
CA ALA A 34 2.81 22.95 7.29
C ALA A 34 1.93 23.66 8.35
N ARG A 35 0.86 24.35 7.92
CA ARG A 35 -0.12 25.02 8.81
C ARG A 35 -1.24 24.09 9.23
N SER A 36 -1.37 22.93 8.63
CA SER A 36 -2.38 21.94 9.04
C SER A 36 -2.06 21.41 10.43
N ASP A 37 -3.05 21.47 11.30
CA ASP A 37 -2.94 20.85 12.63
C ASP A 37 -3.11 19.31 12.55
N ASN A 38 -2.85 18.63 13.65
CA ASN A 38 -2.93 17.17 13.73
C ASN A 38 -4.34 16.64 13.39
N SER A 39 -5.40 17.40 13.69
CA SER A 39 -6.78 17.00 13.40
C SER A 39 -7.05 17.05 11.93
N ALA A 40 -6.71 18.16 11.25
CA ALA A 40 -6.84 18.33 9.82
C ALA A 40 -6.01 17.30 9.05
N PHE A 41 -4.76 17.06 9.51
CA PHE A 41 -3.89 16.04 8.93
C PHE A 41 -4.50 14.64 9.01
N ARG A 42 -4.98 14.20 10.20
CA ARG A 42 -5.59 12.87 10.37
C ARG A 42 -6.88 12.73 9.55
N ALA A 43 -7.70 13.77 9.47
CA ALA A 43 -8.91 13.75 8.64
C ALA A 43 -8.54 13.58 7.15
N ALA A 44 -7.55 14.34 6.66
CA ALA A 44 -7.09 14.24 5.29
C ALA A 44 -6.45 12.87 4.99
N LEU A 45 -5.68 12.30 5.94
CA LEU A 45 -5.11 10.97 5.86
C LEU A 45 -6.20 9.90 5.73
N LYS A 46 -7.24 9.98 6.56
CA LYS A 46 -8.38 9.04 6.51
C LYS A 46 -9.09 9.13 5.18
N ASP A 47 -9.42 10.33 4.72
CA ASP A 47 -10.15 10.53 3.46
C ASP A 47 -9.31 10.05 2.26
N LEU A 48 -8.04 10.43 2.18
CA LEU A 48 -7.13 10.03 1.11
C LEU A 48 -6.89 8.52 1.13
N GLY A 49 -6.68 7.94 2.31
CA GLY A 49 -6.53 6.50 2.48
C GLY A 49 -7.71 5.71 1.94
N ALA A 50 -8.95 6.14 2.22
CA ALA A 50 -10.15 5.51 1.67
C ALA A 50 -10.20 5.62 0.14
N MET A 51 -9.84 6.77 -0.44
CA MET A 51 -9.80 6.96 -1.90
C MET A 51 -8.77 6.04 -2.56
N LEU A 52 -7.59 5.90 -1.98
CA LEU A 52 -6.55 5.02 -2.51
C LEU A 52 -6.94 3.54 -2.42
N VAL A 53 -7.57 3.12 -1.33
CA VAL A 53 -8.08 1.75 -1.19
C VAL A 53 -9.22 1.50 -2.19
N TYR A 54 -10.10 2.47 -2.41
CA TYR A 54 -11.13 2.39 -3.45
C TYR A 54 -10.52 2.16 -4.84
N GLU A 55 -9.48 2.92 -5.22
CA GLU A 55 -8.80 2.72 -6.50
C GLU A 55 -8.04 1.37 -6.55
N ALA A 56 -7.38 0.98 -5.47
CA ALA A 56 -6.70 -0.31 -5.39
C ALA A 56 -7.63 -1.51 -5.54
N SER A 57 -8.90 -1.36 -5.10
CA SER A 57 -9.90 -2.43 -5.12
C SER A 57 -10.64 -2.58 -6.46
N ARG A 58 -10.30 -1.78 -7.49
CA ARG A 58 -11.03 -1.73 -8.77
C ARG A 58 -11.13 -3.09 -9.47
N ASP A 59 -10.11 -3.91 -9.36
CA ASP A 59 -9.99 -5.19 -10.07
C ASP A 59 -10.26 -6.41 -9.16
N LEU A 60 -10.80 -6.20 -7.94
CA LEU A 60 -11.14 -7.30 -7.05
C LEU A 60 -12.25 -8.17 -7.64
N ALA A 61 -12.09 -9.47 -7.51
CA ALA A 61 -13.08 -10.43 -7.98
C ALA A 61 -14.39 -10.31 -7.20
N VAL A 62 -15.51 -10.41 -7.93
CA VAL A 62 -16.85 -10.32 -7.35
C VAL A 62 -17.67 -11.56 -7.70
N GLU A 63 -18.60 -11.92 -6.84
CA GLU A 63 -19.64 -12.92 -7.13
C GLU A 63 -21.02 -12.31 -7.07
N ASN A 64 -21.93 -12.85 -7.89
CA ASN A 64 -23.33 -12.44 -7.91
C ASN A 64 -24.15 -13.38 -7.05
N PHE A 65 -25.18 -12.85 -6.38
CA PHE A 65 -26.09 -13.61 -5.55
C PHE A 65 -27.52 -13.03 -5.61
N ASP A 66 -28.52 -13.86 -5.31
CA ASP A 66 -29.89 -13.39 -5.20
C ASP A 66 -30.10 -12.65 -3.88
N CYS A 67 -30.43 -11.37 -3.96
CA CYS A 67 -30.67 -10.49 -2.82
C CYS A 67 -32.19 -10.23 -2.66
N ALA A 68 -32.74 -10.58 -1.51
CA ALA A 68 -34.11 -10.24 -1.17
C ALA A 68 -34.22 -8.73 -0.84
N THR A 69 -35.02 -8.00 -1.62
CA THR A 69 -35.36 -6.61 -1.34
C THR A 69 -36.77 -6.52 -0.71
N PRO A 70 -37.18 -5.38 -0.13
CA PRO A 70 -38.54 -5.23 0.40
C PRO A 70 -39.65 -5.43 -0.63
N VAL A 71 -39.36 -5.34 -1.93
CA VAL A 71 -40.34 -5.39 -3.00
C VAL A 71 -40.22 -6.67 -3.83
N SER A 72 -39.02 -7.18 -4.05
CA SER A 72 -38.79 -8.30 -4.96
C SER A 72 -37.40 -8.91 -4.72
N THR A 73 -36.99 -9.89 -5.55
CA THR A 73 -35.60 -10.37 -5.61
C THR A 73 -34.83 -9.56 -6.63
N ALA A 74 -33.58 -9.19 -6.29
CA ALA A 74 -32.64 -8.52 -7.18
C ALA A 74 -31.33 -9.31 -7.26
N GLN A 75 -30.56 -9.11 -8.33
CA GLN A 75 -29.17 -9.59 -8.40
C GLN A 75 -28.30 -8.64 -7.59
N GLY A 76 -27.68 -9.14 -6.53
CA GLY A 76 -26.67 -8.47 -5.73
C GLY A 76 -25.26 -8.87 -6.15
N THR A 77 -24.28 -8.08 -5.73
CA THR A 77 -22.85 -8.33 -5.95
C THR A 77 -22.09 -8.17 -4.64
N ARG A 78 -21.16 -9.09 -4.37
CA ARG A 78 -20.23 -8.98 -3.23
C ARG A 78 -18.82 -9.38 -3.65
N LEU A 79 -17.82 -8.96 -2.88
CA LEU A 79 -16.45 -9.43 -3.09
C LEU A 79 -16.39 -10.95 -2.87
N GLN A 80 -15.73 -11.64 -3.78
CA GLN A 80 -15.57 -13.09 -3.69
C GLN A 80 -14.62 -13.45 -2.54
N ASP A 81 -13.44 -12.83 -2.53
CA ASP A 81 -12.39 -13.01 -1.54
C ASP A 81 -11.86 -11.63 -1.13
N PRO A 82 -12.28 -11.07 0.01
CA PRO A 82 -11.75 -9.79 0.49
C PRO A 82 -10.24 -9.87 0.74
N PRO A 83 -9.48 -8.80 0.42
CA PRO A 83 -8.04 -8.78 0.59
C PRO A 83 -7.63 -8.83 2.07
N ILE A 84 -6.36 -9.17 2.31
CA ILE A 84 -5.73 -9.00 3.61
C ILE A 84 -5.07 -7.62 3.63
N ILE A 85 -5.45 -6.78 4.60
CA ILE A 85 -4.84 -5.46 4.82
C ILE A 85 -3.62 -5.63 5.73
N VAL A 86 -2.46 -5.21 5.26
CA VAL A 86 -1.19 -5.35 5.99
C VAL A 86 -0.55 -3.99 6.17
N PRO A 87 -0.79 -3.29 7.30
CA PRO A 87 -0.08 -2.06 7.62
C PRO A 87 1.38 -2.34 7.99
N ILE A 88 2.29 -1.48 7.51
CA ILE A 88 3.65 -1.41 8.02
C ILE A 88 3.62 -0.50 9.26
N ILE A 89 3.75 -1.10 10.44
CA ILE A 89 3.67 -0.39 11.71
C ILE A 89 4.95 0.44 11.90
N ARG A 90 4.85 1.66 12.36
CA ARG A 90 3.71 2.36 13.01
C ARG A 90 2.84 3.16 12.05
N ALA A 91 3.43 3.83 11.06
CA ALA A 91 2.75 4.81 10.21
C ALA A 91 1.54 4.22 9.46
N GLY A 92 1.64 2.97 8.98
CA GLY A 92 0.56 2.27 8.28
C GLY A 92 -0.72 2.07 9.12
N LEU A 93 -0.65 2.15 10.45
CA LEU A 93 -1.85 2.03 11.30
C LEU A 93 -2.91 3.08 10.98
N GLY A 94 -2.48 4.29 10.59
CA GLY A 94 -3.42 5.35 10.20
C GLY A 94 -4.26 5.03 8.96
N MET A 95 -3.87 4.02 8.18
CA MET A 95 -4.57 3.60 6.97
C MET A 95 -5.48 2.38 7.18
N VAL A 96 -5.45 1.74 8.35
CA VAL A 96 -6.25 0.53 8.63
C VAL A 96 -7.75 0.86 8.68
N ASP A 97 -8.14 1.84 9.50
CA ASP A 97 -9.55 2.24 9.63
C ASP A 97 -10.18 2.68 8.29
N PRO A 98 -9.53 3.54 7.47
CA PRO A 98 -10.04 3.85 6.15
C PRO A 98 -10.13 2.62 5.23
N ALA A 99 -9.19 1.68 5.29
CA ALA A 99 -9.26 0.46 4.50
C ALA A 99 -10.43 -0.44 4.93
N LEU A 100 -10.63 -0.66 6.23
CA LEU A 100 -11.75 -1.43 6.75
C LEU A 100 -13.10 -0.73 6.55
N SER A 101 -13.15 0.60 6.48
CA SER A 101 -14.38 1.32 6.14
C SER A 101 -14.82 1.06 4.70
N MET A 102 -13.87 0.83 3.80
CA MET A 102 -14.12 0.49 2.39
C MET A 102 -14.38 -1.01 2.18
N ILE A 103 -13.68 -1.87 2.92
CA ILE A 103 -13.75 -3.33 2.80
C ILE A 103 -13.93 -3.93 4.20
N PRO A 104 -15.16 -3.90 4.75
CA PRO A 104 -15.43 -4.32 6.14
C PRO A 104 -15.08 -5.78 6.46
N ASP A 105 -15.15 -6.65 5.45
CA ASP A 105 -14.87 -8.08 5.59
C ASP A 105 -13.38 -8.43 5.40
N ALA A 106 -12.51 -7.44 5.20
CA ALA A 106 -11.08 -7.65 5.05
C ALA A 106 -10.44 -8.14 6.36
N GLN A 107 -9.54 -9.10 6.24
CA GLN A 107 -8.68 -9.50 7.36
C GLN A 107 -7.53 -8.51 7.53
N VAL A 108 -6.97 -8.41 8.74
CA VAL A 108 -5.82 -7.55 9.02
C VAL A 108 -4.66 -8.40 9.52
N GLY A 109 -3.52 -8.30 8.84
CA GLY A 109 -2.24 -8.80 9.32
C GLY A 109 -1.35 -7.61 9.72
N PHE A 110 -0.22 -7.85 10.39
CA PHE A 110 0.65 -6.76 10.83
C PHE A 110 2.12 -7.08 10.56
N ILE A 111 2.85 -6.10 10.03
CA ILE A 111 4.31 -6.12 9.93
C ILE A 111 4.84 -4.90 10.67
N GLY A 112 5.63 -5.14 11.72
CA GLY A 112 6.30 -4.10 12.49
C GLY A 112 7.74 -3.95 12.05
N MET A 113 8.13 -2.73 11.64
CA MET A 113 9.47 -2.39 11.21
C MET A 113 10.01 -1.25 12.08
N ALA A 114 11.20 -1.42 12.64
CA ALA A 114 11.98 -0.35 13.22
C ALA A 114 13.12 0.01 12.28
N ARG A 115 13.58 1.26 12.32
CA ARG A 115 14.77 1.69 11.60
C ARG A 115 15.96 1.58 12.54
N ASN A 116 17.00 0.90 12.13
CA ASN A 116 18.27 0.96 12.84
C ASN A 116 18.83 2.40 12.75
N GLU A 117 19.12 3.03 13.87
CA GLU A 117 19.53 4.44 13.91
C GLU A 117 20.93 4.65 13.28
N GLU A 118 21.80 3.64 13.30
CA GLU A 118 23.15 3.72 12.76
C GLU A 118 23.24 3.35 11.27
N THR A 119 22.59 2.22 10.87
CA THR A 119 22.68 1.70 9.50
C THR A 119 21.54 2.16 8.61
N HIS A 120 20.47 2.72 9.19
CA HIS A 120 19.22 3.07 8.53
C HIS A 120 18.49 1.88 7.89
N GLU A 121 18.91 0.65 8.17
CA GLU A 121 18.28 -0.56 7.67
C GLU A 121 16.99 -0.89 8.44
N PRO A 122 15.98 -1.47 7.76
CA PRO A 122 14.77 -1.92 8.41
C PRO A 122 15.03 -3.17 9.27
N VAL A 123 14.63 -3.13 10.53
CA VAL A 123 14.71 -4.26 11.47
C VAL A 123 13.28 -4.69 11.81
N PRO A 124 12.86 -5.90 11.45
CA PRO A 124 11.53 -6.42 11.80
C PRO A 124 11.46 -6.71 13.30
N TYR A 125 10.35 -6.33 13.94
CA TYR A 125 10.08 -6.63 15.35
C TYR A 125 8.72 -7.29 15.58
N LEU A 126 7.84 -7.30 14.56
CA LEU A 126 6.52 -7.93 14.61
C LEU A 126 6.16 -8.52 13.25
N GLU A 127 5.70 -9.75 13.26
CA GLU A 127 5.12 -10.45 12.11
C GLU A 127 3.88 -11.19 12.59
N ALA A 128 2.70 -10.61 12.35
CA ALA A 128 1.41 -11.22 12.66
C ALA A 128 0.63 -11.39 11.35
N LEU A 129 0.96 -12.44 10.62
CA LEU A 129 0.43 -12.77 9.29
C LEU A 129 -0.02 -14.22 9.24
N PRO A 130 -0.96 -14.60 8.36
CA PRO A 130 -1.21 -16.00 8.03
C PRO A 130 0.07 -16.70 7.55
N GLU A 131 0.21 -17.99 7.87
CA GLU A 131 1.37 -18.76 7.44
C GLU A 131 1.42 -18.96 5.93
N ASP A 132 0.26 -19.12 5.27
CA ASP A 132 0.10 -19.29 3.82
C ASP A 132 -0.79 -18.17 3.25
N LEU A 133 -0.27 -17.47 2.26
CA LEU A 133 -0.92 -16.39 1.51
C LEU A 133 -1.18 -16.77 0.04
N THR A 134 -1.01 -18.05 -0.30
CA THR A 134 -1.23 -18.54 -1.67
C THR A 134 -2.64 -18.25 -2.13
N GLY A 135 -2.78 -17.57 -3.28
CA GLY A 135 -4.05 -17.20 -3.88
C GLY A 135 -4.81 -16.07 -3.15
N ARG A 136 -4.20 -15.44 -2.14
CA ARG A 136 -4.80 -14.30 -1.44
C ARG A 136 -4.32 -12.98 -2.02
N THR A 137 -5.25 -12.06 -2.22
CA THR A 137 -4.92 -10.65 -2.51
C THR A 137 -4.47 -9.96 -1.23
N VAL A 138 -3.36 -9.23 -1.28
CA VAL A 138 -2.78 -8.51 -0.15
C VAL A 138 -2.64 -7.02 -0.46
N PHE A 139 -3.19 -6.16 0.40
CA PHE A 139 -3.00 -4.72 0.36
C PHE A 139 -2.02 -4.30 1.47
N VAL A 140 -0.79 -3.96 1.09
CA VAL A 140 0.20 -3.40 2.01
C VAL A 140 0.01 -1.90 2.09
N VAL A 141 -0.24 -1.38 3.29
CA VAL A 141 -0.52 0.05 3.48
C VAL A 141 0.60 0.72 4.29
N ASP A 142 1.19 1.75 3.71
CA ASP A 142 2.18 2.61 4.35
C ASP A 142 2.04 4.03 3.77
N PRO A 143 1.84 5.07 4.58
CA PRO A 143 1.65 6.43 4.06
C PRO A 143 2.76 6.94 3.15
N MET A 144 4.00 6.50 3.35
CA MET A 144 5.16 7.06 2.66
C MET A 144 6.11 6.00 2.12
N LEU A 145 6.31 6.00 0.80
CA LEU A 145 7.37 5.26 0.14
C LEU A 145 8.57 6.19 -0.10
N ALA A 146 9.52 6.23 0.84
CA ALA A 146 10.73 7.04 0.72
C ALA A 146 11.84 6.29 -0.03
N THR A 147 12.71 5.57 0.68
CA THR A 147 13.79 4.76 0.08
C THR A 147 13.32 3.38 -0.40
N GLY A 148 12.14 2.93 0.03
CA GLY A 148 11.61 1.60 -0.26
C GLY A 148 12.04 0.49 0.71
N GLY A 149 12.99 0.72 1.61
CA GLY A 149 13.56 -0.33 2.46
C GLY A 149 12.52 -1.13 3.26
N SER A 150 11.66 -0.45 4.02
CA SER A 150 10.61 -1.10 4.82
C SER A 150 9.59 -1.83 3.95
N LEU A 151 9.14 -1.19 2.87
CA LEU A 151 8.17 -1.79 1.97
C LEU A 151 8.76 -3.01 1.26
N LEU A 152 9.98 -2.95 0.74
CA LEU A 152 10.66 -4.09 0.10
C LEU A 152 10.82 -5.27 1.05
N HIS A 153 11.16 -5.01 2.32
CA HIS A 153 11.25 -6.08 3.32
C HIS A 153 9.88 -6.73 3.55
N ALA A 154 8.83 -5.93 3.73
CA ALA A 154 7.47 -6.43 3.89
C ALA A 154 7.00 -7.25 2.68
N LEU A 155 7.27 -6.78 1.46
CA LEU A 155 6.93 -7.47 0.23
C LEU A 155 7.63 -8.83 0.08
N ARG A 156 8.92 -8.92 0.44
CA ARG A 156 9.67 -10.19 0.43
C ARG A 156 9.06 -11.18 1.42
N LEU A 157 8.76 -10.72 2.61
CA LEU A 157 8.15 -11.53 3.67
C LEU A 157 6.78 -12.08 3.27
N LEU A 158 5.98 -11.30 2.54
CA LEU A 158 4.69 -11.74 1.99
C LEU A 158 4.88 -12.73 0.83
N ALA A 159 5.84 -12.46 -0.06
CA ALA A 159 6.17 -13.35 -1.18
C ALA A 159 6.71 -14.71 -0.68
N ASP A 160 7.52 -14.73 0.37
CA ASP A 160 8.03 -15.94 1.01
C ASP A 160 6.90 -16.79 1.61
N ARG A 161 5.74 -16.18 1.95
CA ARG A 161 4.50 -16.85 2.37
C ARG A 161 3.56 -17.21 1.21
N GLY A 162 4.00 -17.06 -0.03
CA GLY A 162 3.25 -17.46 -1.23
C GLY A 162 2.34 -16.38 -1.80
N ALA A 163 2.37 -15.12 -1.31
CA ALA A 163 1.60 -14.03 -1.91
C ALA A 163 2.13 -13.70 -3.31
N THR A 164 1.24 -13.69 -4.31
CA THR A 164 1.55 -13.36 -5.71
C THR A 164 0.74 -12.19 -6.25
N ASP A 165 -0.27 -11.76 -5.52
CA ASP A 165 -1.14 -10.63 -5.83
C ASP A 165 -1.04 -9.61 -4.70
N ILE A 166 -0.08 -8.68 -4.82
CA ILE A 166 0.24 -7.69 -3.79
C ILE A 166 0.08 -6.29 -4.37
N THR A 167 -0.73 -5.46 -3.71
CA THR A 167 -0.82 -4.04 -4.01
C THR A 167 -0.27 -3.23 -2.83
N ALA A 168 0.78 -2.45 -3.07
CA ALA A 168 1.27 -1.45 -2.14
C ALA A 168 0.47 -0.16 -2.31
N ILE A 169 -0.05 0.40 -1.22
CA ILE A 169 -0.87 1.61 -1.20
C ILE A 169 -0.15 2.66 -0.37
N CYS A 170 0.34 3.72 -1.03
CA CYS A 170 1.09 4.80 -0.40
C CYS A 170 0.43 6.15 -0.71
N MET A 171 0.39 7.07 0.25
CA MET A 171 -0.14 8.42 0.00
C MET A 171 0.81 9.24 -0.83
N VAL A 172 2.11 9.18 -0.50
CA VAL A 172 3.19 9.81 -1.27
C VAL A 172 4.32 8.82 -1.45
N SER A 173 4.83 8.77 -2.67
CA SER A 173 6.01 7.98 -3.03
C SER A 173 7.12 8.91 -3.51
N ALA A 174 8.37 8.59 -3.22
CA ALA A 174 9.51 9.25 -3.84
C ALA A 174 10.02 8.43 -5.04
N GLN A 175 10.48 9.09 -6.09
CA GLN A 175 11.01 8.41 -7.27
C GLN A 175 12.08 7.36 -6.92
N PRO A 176 13.08 7.62 -6.02
CA PRO A 176 14.05 6.58 -5.62
C PRO A 176 13.41 5.33 -5.01
N GLY A 177 12.33 5.47 -4.24
CA GLY A 177 11.61 4.33 -3.68
C GLY A 177 10.84 3.53 -4.74
N VAL A 178 10.24 4.24 -5.70
CA VAL A 178 9.56 3.62 -6.85
C VAL A 178 10.56 2.83 -7.70
N ASP A 179 11.73 3.40 -7.97
CA ASP A 179 12.80 2.75 -8.73
C ASP A 179 13.30 1.48 -7.99
N ALA A 180 13.52 1.57 -6.67
CA ALA A 180 13.92 0.43 -5.86
C ALA A 180 12.87 -0.70 -5.88
N LEU A 181 11.56 -0.36 -5.86
CA LEU A 181 10.50 -1.35 -6.02
C LEU A 181 10.55 -2.00 -7.41
N ALA A 182 10.70 -1.21 -8.47
CA ALA A 182 10.74 -1.70 -9.85
C ALA A 182 11.93 -2.64 -10.07
N GLU A 183 13.10 -2.30 -9.50
CA GLU A 183 14.32 -3.10 -9.58
C GLU A 183 14.27 -4.40 -8.76
N SER A 184 13.37 -4.49 -7.78
CA SER A 184 13.25 -5.66 -6.90
C SER A 184 12.81 -6.93 -7.62
N GLY A 185 12.09 -6.81 -8.73
CA GLY A 185 11.49 -7.93 -9.45
C GLY A 185 10.34 -8.62 -8.72
N LEU A 186 9.86 -8.05 -7.61
CA LEU A 186 8.72 -8.57 -6.86
C LEU A 186 7.41 -8.31 -7.62
N PRO A 187 6.43 -9.21 -7.55
CA PRO A 187 5.12 -9.04 -8.18
C PRO A 187 4.27 -8.06 -7.36
N VAL A 188 4.50 -6.77 -7.53
CA VAL A 188 3.79 -5.72 -6.79
C VAL A 188 3.23 -4.67 -7.74
N ARG A 189 1.98 -4.25 -7.46
CA ARG A 189 1.37 -3.05 -8.01
C ARG A 189 1.51 -1.93 -6.98
N LEU A 190 1.79 -0.71 -7.41
CA LEU A 190 1.82 0.49 -6.56
C LEU A 190 0.62 1.37 -6.87
N VAL A 191 -0.15 1.74 -5.84
CA VAL A 191 -1.19 2.77 -5.90
C VAL A 191 -0.77 3.92 -4.99
N THR A 192 -0.67 5.13 -5.55
CA THR A 192 -0.19 6.31 -4.81
C THR A 192 -0.91 7.57 -5.27
N ALA A 193 -1.03 8.59 -4.41
CA ALA A 193 -1.63 9.87 -4.79
C ALA A 193 -0.62 10.82 -5.46
N ALA A 194 0.69 10.65 -5.20
CA ALA A 194 1.73 11.41 -5.88
C ALA A 194 3.07 10.69 -5.85
N ILE A 195 3.91 10.99 -6.86
CA ILE A 195 5.33 10.61 -6.87
C ILE A 195 6.14 11.90 -6.83
N ASP A 196 6.88 12.09 -5.75
CA ASP A 196 7.76 13.23 -5.54
C ASP A 196 9.17 12.92 -6.11
N PRO A 197 9.89 13.94 -6.60
CA PRO A 197 11.09 13.71 -7.42
C PRO A 197 12.30 13.18 -6.63
N SER A 198 12.40 13.47 -5.32
CA SER A 198 13.66 13.23 -4.62
C SER A 198 13.49 12.98 -3.12
N LEU A 199 14.61 12.61 -2.51
CA LEU A 199 14.82 12.58 -1.07
C LEU A 199 15.86 13.62 -0.69
N ASN A 200 15.78 14.18 0.54
CA ASN A 200 16.84 15.00 1.11
C ASN A 200 17.97 14.13 1.72
N GLU A 201 18.98 14.76 2.30
CA GLU A 201 20.14 14.08 2.92
C GLU A 201 19.76 13.15 4.08
N GLU A 202 18.62 13.40 4.74
CA GLU A 202 18.08 12.59 5.83
C GLU A 202 17.10 11.52 5.33
N ALA A 203 16.99 11.33 4.00
CA ALA A 203 16.08 10.41 3.33
C ALA A 203 14.58 10.73 3.54
N TYR A 204 14.22 12.00 3.73
CA TYR A 204 12.84 12.45 3.68
C TYR A 204 12.42 12.81 2.26
N ILE A 205 11.17 12.52 1.94
CA ILE A 205 10.55 12.84 0.64
C ILE A 205 10.45 14.35 0.46
N VAL A 206 10.85 14.86 -0.70
CA VAL A 206 10.80 16.29 -1.04
C VAL A 206 9.92 16.49 -2.28
N PRO A 207 8.83 17.28 -2.17
CA PRO A 207 8.35 18.10 -1.02
C PRO A 207 7.73 17.29 0.13
N GLY A 208 7.26 16.06 -0.07
CA GLY A 208 6.79 15.15 0.98
C GLY A 208 5.56 15.63 1.76
N LEU A 209 5.35 15.02 2.95
CA LEU A 209 4.25 15.34 3.87
C LEU A 209 4.75 15.99 5.18
N GLY A 210 6.06 16.25 5.28
CA GLY A 210 6.67 16.69 6.53
C GLY A 210 6.71 15.60 7.62
N LEU A 211 7.22 15.97 8.82
CA LEU A 211 7.48 15.05 9.92
C LEU A 211 6.24 14.68 10.74
N SER A 212 5.07 15.20 10.43
CA SER A 212 3.85 15.03 11.22
C SER A 212 3.40 13.57 11.41
N LEU A 213 3.84 12.65 10.53
CA LEU A 213 3.57 11.21 10.65
C LEU A 213 4.35 10.51 11.78
N ILE A 214 5.37 11.14 12.36
CA ILE A 214 6.15 10.54 13.45
C ILE A 214 5.35 10.57 14.78
N HIS A 215 4.29 11.35 14.84
CA HIS A 215 3.46 11.57 16.03
C HIS A 215 2.05 10.97 15.92
N ILE A 216 1.83 10.03 14.98
CA ILE A 216 0.59 9.24 14.90
C ILE A 216 0.63 8.07 15.86
#